data_1ae710fd78c768ce15eead9e78d5afd2
#
_entry.id   1ae710fd78c768ce15eead9e78d5afd2
#
_cell.length_a   1.000
_cell.length_b   1.000
_cell.length_c   1.000
_cell.angle_alpha   90.00
_cell.angle_beta   90.00
_cell.angle_gamma   90.00
#
_symmetry.space_group_name_H-M   'P 1'
#
loop_
_entity.id
_entity.type
_entity.pdbx_description
1 polymer ?
#
loop_
_entity_poly.entity_id
_entity_poly.type
_entity_poly.pdbx_seq_one_letter_code
_entity_poly.pdbx_strand_id
1 'polypeptide(L)'
;MTPILDRAAFIRANTRLLPVPQVPEIRLHLADDATELWAKTEADLGQLNLPPPFWAFAWAGGQALGRYVLDNAGEVRRARVLDFASGSGLVGIAAALAGAARVEAADIDAFALSAIALNAAGNGVDVDARGDDLVGRDEGWDVVLAADIFYERDTAGAVTTWLRGLARRGARVLVGDPGRSYFDATAFEPLASYDVPVMRSLEDADVKRSGVWRVKG
;
A
#
# COMPACT_ATOMS: atom_id res chain seq x y z
N MET A 1 -9.72 22.73 -20.65
CA MET A 1 -9.38 21.29 -20.53
C MET A 1 -10.43 20.63 -19.65
N THR A 2 -10.99 19.52 -20.10
CA THR A 2 -12.02 18.81 -19.33
C THR A 2 -11.33 18.06 -18.18
N PRO A 3 -11.80 18.19 -16.93
CA PRO A 3 -11.21 17.42 -15.84
C PRO A 3 -11.31 15.92 -16.13
N ILE A 4 -10.37 15.11 -15.64
CA ILE A 4 -10.45 13.64 -15.76
C ILE A 4 -11.70 13.20 -14.99
N LEU A 5 -12.79 12.97 -15.74
CA LEU A 5 -14.06 12.50 -15.18
C LEU A 5 -14.03 11.00 -14.90
N ASP A 6 -13.14 10.25 -15.56
CA ASP A 6 -13.00 8.79 -15.42
C ASP A 6 -11.56 8.40 -15.08
N ARG A 7 -11.26 8.35 -13.77
CA ARG A 7 -9.94 7.93 -13.27
C ARG A 7 -9.61 6.48 -13.64
N ALA A 8 -10.60 5.61 -13.70
CA ALA A 8 -10.40 4.22 -14.08
C ALA A 8 -9.98 4.10 -15.55
N ALA A 9 -10.56 4.89 -16.45
CA ALA A 9 -10.13 4.95 -17.86
C ALA A 9 -8.70 5.49 -17.97
N PHE A 10 -8.36 6.55 -17.22
CA PHE A 10 -7.00 7.10 -17.19
C PHE A 10 -5.97 6.05 -16.73
N ILE A 11 -6.25 5.33 -15.62
CA ILE A 11 -5.38 4.27 -15.11
C ILE A 11 -5.14 3.21 -16.18
N ARG A 12 -6.20 2.68 -16.80
CA ARG A 12 -6.09 1.66 -17.86
C ARG A 12 -5.30 2.13 -19.09
N ALA A 13 -5.41 3.41 -19.44
CA ALA A 13 -4.72 3.99 -20.61
C ALA A 13 -3.23 4.22 -20.36
N ASN A 14 -2.80 4.41 -19.09
CA ASN A 14 -1.43 4.79 -18.74
C ASN A 14 -0.69 3.72 -17.92
N THR A 15 -1.28 2.56 -17.71
CA THR A 15 -0.68 1.44 -16.97
C THR A 15 -0.94 0.11 -17.68
N ARG A 16 -0.22 -0.92 -17.27
CA ARG A 16 -0.46 -2.29 -17.71
C ARG A 16 -0.75 -3.19 -16.51
N LEU A 17 -1.66 -4.15 -16.67
CA LEU A 17 -1.95 -5.15 -15.63
C LEU A 17 -0.85 -6.20 -15.62
N LEU A 18 0.13 -6.06 -14.74
CA LEU A 18 1.36 -6.87 -14.66
C LEU A 18 1.44 -7.62 -13.33
N PRO A 19 2.08 -8.80 -13.29
CA PRO A 19 2.38 -9.48 -12.04
C PRO A 19 3.37 -8.65 -11.21
N VAL A 20 3.18 -8.65 -9.90
CA VAL A 20 4.10 -8.00 -8.96
C VAL A 20 5.35 -8.87 -8.78
N PRO A 21 6.57 -8.35 -8.92
CA PRO A 21 7.79 -9.16 -8.94
C PRO A 21 7.96 -10.10 -7.74
N GLN A 22 7.77 -9.60 -6.51
CA GLN A 22 7.91 -10.41 -5.28
C GLN A 22 6.65 -11.23 -4.95
N VAL A 23 5.51 -10.87 -5.55
CA VAL A 23 4.19 -11.46 -5.26
C VAL A 23 3.48 -11.76 -6.58
N PRO A 24 4.01 -12.67 -7.43
CA PRO A 24 3.52 -12.86 -8.81
C PRO A 24 2.09 -13.42 -8.88
N GLU A 25 1.55 -13.89 -7.78
CA GLU A 25 0.15 -14.27 -7.63
C GLU A 25 -0.80 -13.08 -7.77
N ILE A 26 -0.30 -11.86 -7.54
CA ILE A 26 -1.06 -10.60 -7.61
C ILE A 26 -0.65 -9.83 -8.86
N ARG A 27 -1.66 -9.32 -9.57
CA ARG A 27 -1.45 -8.44 -10.73
C ARG A 27 -1.99 -7.06 -10.40
N LEU A 28 -1.21 -6.03 -10.73
CA LEU A 28 -1.58 -4.65 -10.52
C LEU A 28 -1.48 -3.86 -11.83
N HIS A 29 -2.26 -2.80 -11.93
CA HIS A 29 -2.08 -1.74 -12.90
C HIS A 29 -0.81 -0.96 -12.55
N LEU A 30 0.31 -1.24 -13.24
CA LEU A 30 1.61 -0.65 -13.01
C LEU A 30 2.03 0.23 -14.19
N ALA A 31 2.64 1.37 -13.90
CA ALA A 31 3.26 2.24 -14.89
C ALA A 31 4.71 1.80 -15.19
N ASP A 32 5.16 2.07 -16.41
CA ASP A 32 6.52 1.78 -16.83
C ASP A 32 7.51 2.88 -16.39
N ASP A 33 7.05 4.12 -16.23
CA ASP A 33 7.87 5.28 -15.86
C ASP A 33 7.07 6.23 -14.94
N ALA A 34 7.63 6.55 -13.77
CA ALA A 34 7.01 7.44 -12.79
C ALA A 34 6.96 8.89 -13.26
N THR A 35 8.04 9.35 -13.88
CA THR A 35 8.18 10.76 -14.31
C THR A 35 7.21 11.06 -15.44
N GLU A 36 7.09 10.15 -16.40
CA GLU A 36 6.16 10.30 -17.52
C GLU A 36 4.71 10.28 -17.04
N LEU A 37 4.34 9.36 -16.15
CA LEU A 37 2.99 9.29 -15.60
C LEU A 37 2.65 10.53 -14.76
N TRP A 38 3.58 11.02 -13.95
CA TRP A 38 3.39 12.22 -13.15
C TRP A 38 3.14 13.44 -14.04
N ALA A 39 4.01 13.67 -15.02
CA ALA A 39 3.86 14.77 -15.98
C ALA A 39 2.52 14.70 -16.74
N LYS A 40 2.08 13.51 -17.15
CA LYS A 40 0.77 13.31 -17.77
C LYS A 40 -0.37 13.63 -16.81
N THR A 41 -0.29 13.17 -15.56
CA THR A 41 -1.33 13.41 -14.56
C THR A 41 -1.50 14.91 -14.34
N GLU A 42 -0.43 15.66 -14.18
CA GLU A 42 -0.47 17.13 -14.04
C GLU A 42 -1.03 17.83 -15.28
N ALA A 43 -0.61 17.41 -16.48
CA ALA A 43 -1.08 17.99 -17.74
C ALA A 43 -2.57 17.72 -17.99
N ASP A 44 -3.04 16.52 -17.77
CA ASP A 44 -4.42 16.11 -18.05
C ASP A 44 -5.41 16.65 -17.01
N LEU A 45 -4.99 16.83 -15.75
CA LEU A 45 -5.81 17.44 -14.71
C LEU A 45 -5.78 18.96 -14.76
N GLY A 46 -4.82 19.57 -15.46
CA GLY A 46 -4.61 21.00 -15.48
C GLY A 46 -4.32 21.59 -14.09
N GLN A 47 -3.83 20.77 -13.17
CA GLN A 47 -3.47 21.11 -11.80
C GLN A 47 -1.97 20.86 -11.61
N LEU A 48 -1.27 21.88 -11.14
CA LEU A 48 0.11 21.74 -10.69
C LEU A 48 0.11 21.28 -9.23
N ASN A 49 1.16 20.54 -8.83
CA ASN A 49 1.37 20.03 -7.48
C ASN A 49 0.37 18.94 -7.06
N LEU A 50 -0.01 18.06 -7.96
CA LEU A 50 -0.68 16.83 -7.57
C LEU A 50 0.29 15.91 -6.81
N PRO A 51 -0.21 15.09 -5.86
CA PRO A 51 0.64 14.10 -5.23
C PRO A 51 1.22 13.16 -6.29
N PRO A 52 2.47 12.68 -6.11
CA PRO A 52 3.05 11.69 -7.00
C PRO A 52 2.12 10.48 -7.14
N PRO A 53 2.06 9.83 -8.33
CA PRO A 53 1.16 8.70 -8.57
C PRO A 53 1.65 7.43 -7.87
N PHE A 54 1.74 7.44 -6.54
CA PHE A 54 2.23 6.32 -5.72
C PHE A 54 1.45 5.02 -5.95
N TRP A 55 0.16 5.14 -6.30
CA TRP A 55 -0.73 4.03 -6.62
C TRP A 55 -0.32 3.20 -7.84
N ALA A 56 0.51 3.77 -8.72
CA ALA A 56 0.90 3.14 -9.99
C ALA A 56 2.14 2.24 -9.87
N PHE A 57 2.65 2.00 -8.66
CA PHE A 57 3.90 1.26 -8.44
C PHE A 57 3.78 0.25 -7.32
N ALA A 58 4.53 -0.86 -7.46
CA ALA A 58 4.67 -1.87 -6.41
C ALA A 58 5.91 -1.52 -5.56
N TRP A 59 5.71 -0.75 -4.48
CA TRP A 59 6.77 -0.31 -3.58
C TRP A 59 7.36 -1.47 -2.77
N ALA A 60 8.63 -1.32 -2.36
CA ALA A 60 9.39 -2.41 -1.75
C ALA A 60 8.78 -2.93 -0.43
N GLY A 61 8.29 -2.02 0.44
CA GLY A 61 7.62 -2.40 1.69
C GLY A 61 6.31 -3.14 1.44
N GLY A 62 5.52 -2.65 0.47
CA GLY A 62 4.26 -3.29 0.06
C GLY A 62 4.47 -4.70 -0.51
N GLN A 63 5.49 -4.89 -1.35
CA GLN A 63 5.84 -6.20 -1.89
C GLN A 63 6.30 -7.18 -0.79
N ALA A 64 7.16 -6.73 0.14
CA ALA A 64 7.62 -7.55 1.26
C ALA A 64 6.46 -7.95 2.18
N LEU A 65 5.59 -7.00 2.55
CA LEU A 65 4.44 -7.27 3.41
C LEU A 65 3.41 -8.16 2.72
N GLY A 66 3.13 -7.93 1.44
CA GLY A 66 2.23 -8.78 0.64
C GLY A 66 2.72 -10.23 0.57
N ARG A 67 4.02 -10.44 0.31
CA ARG A 67 4.64 -11.79 0.33
C ARG A 67 4.52 -12.43 1.70
N TYR A 68 4.86 -11.69 2.77
CA TYR A 68 4.75 -12.19 4.13
C TYR A 68 3.32 -12.63 4.49
N VAL A 69 2.32 -11.83 4.13
CA VAL A 69 0.90 -12.13 4.39
C VAL A 69 0.44 -13.40 3.66
N LEU A 70 0.83 -13.58 2.40
CA LEU A 70 0.49 -14.80 1.66
C LEU A 70 1.17 -16.04 2.25
N ASP A 71 2.44 -15.95 2.63
CA ASP A 71 3.18 -17.06 3.24
C ASP A 71 2.70 -17.38 4.67
N ASN A 72 2.14 -16.37 5.36
CA ASN A 72 1.68 -16.47 6.74
C ASN A 72 0.18 -16.14 6.85
N ALA A 73 -0.66 -16.83 6.07
CA ALA A 73 -2.10 -16.56 5.99
C ALA A 73 -2.81 -16.54 7.36
N GLY A 74 -2.27 -17.21 8.37
CA GLY A 74 -2.76 -17.17 9.76
C GLY A 74 -2.75 -15.78 10.39
N GLU A 75 -1.94 -14.84 9.86
CA GLU A 75 -1.92 -13.45 10.33
C GLU A 75 -3.21 -12.69 10.03
N VAL A 76 -3.90 -13.02 8.93
CA VAL A 76 -5.10 -12.27 8.46
C VAL A 76 -6.35 -13.13 8.31
N ARG A 77 -6.23 -14.47 8.36
CA ARG A 77 -7.35 -15.37 8.09
C ARG A 77 -8.53 -15.11 9.02
N ARG A 78 -9.71 -14.93 8.43
CA ARG A 78 -10.99 -14.62 9.11
C ARG A 78 -11.00 -13.31 9.91
N ALA A 79 -9.99 -12.47 9.72
CA ALA A 79 -9.89 -11.18 10.38
C ALA A 79 -10.60 -10.07 9.56
N ARG A 80 -11.01 -9.02 10.26
CA ARG A 80 -11.31 -7.72 9.66
C ARG A 80 -10.02 -6.93 9.52
N VAL A 81 -9.60 -6.69 8.29
CA VAL A 81 -8.30 -6.12 7.95
C VAL A 81 -8.45 -4.69 7.43
N LEU A 82 -7.59 -3.79 7.91
CA LEU A 82 -7.34 -2.51 7.29
C LEU A 82 -5.99 -2.56 6.58
N ASP A 83 -5.96 -2.20 5.29
CA ASP A 83 -4.77 -1.83 4.54
C ASP A 83 -4.69 -0.29 4.51
N PHE A 84 -3.80 0.28 5.30
CA PHE A 84 -3.68 1.72 5.53
C PHE A 84 -2.66 2.35 4.58
N ALA A 85 -3.02 3.49 3.96
CA ALA A 85 -2.25 4.17 2.90
C ALA A 85 -1.93 3.18 1.76
N SER A 86 -2.97 2.56 1.27
CA SER A 86 -2.95 1.34 0.47
C SER A 86 -2.35 1.51 -0.93
N GLY A 87 -2.36 2.73 -1.49
CA GLY A 87 -1.84 3.04 -2.81
C GLY A 87 -2.47 2.19 -3.91
N SER A 88 -1.77 1.15 -4.34
CA SER A 88 -2.22 0.23 -5.39
C SER A 88 -3.22 -0.84 -4.91
N GLY A 89 -3.42 -1.01 -3.60
CA GLY A 89 -4.20 -2.11 -3.04
C GLY A 89 -3.43 -3.41 -2.84
N LEU A 90 -2.12 -3.43 -3.07
CA LEU A 90 -1.31 -4.66 -3.07
C LEU A 90 -1.49 -5.48 -1.79
N VAL A 91 -1.34 -4.85 -0.63
CA VAL A 91 -1.33 -5.55 0.65
C VAL A 91 -2.75 -5.98 1.06
N GLY A 92 -3.75 -5.15 0.77
CA GLY A 92 -5.16 -5.50 0.94
C GLY A 92 -5.59 -6.68 0.08
N ILE A 93 -5.17 -6.71 -1.20
CA ILE A 93 -5.41 -7.85 -2.10
C ILE A 93 -4.73 -9.12 -1.57
N ALA A 94 -3.48 -9.02 -1.08
CA ALA A 94 -2.78 -10.15 -0.45
C ALA A 94 -3.56 -10.67 0.76
N ALA A 95 -4.09 -9.78 1.62
CA ALA A 95 -4.91 -10.16 2.77
C ALA A 95 -6.21 -10.86 2.36
N ALA A 96 -6.89 -10.38 1.32
CA ALA A 96 -8.10 -11.01 0.79
C ALA A 96 -7.81 -12.42 0.26
N LEU A 97 -6.76 -12.59 -0.55
CA LEU A 97 -6.30 -13.89 -1.06
C LEU A 97 -5.90 -14.85 0.07
N ALA A 98 -5.32 -14.33 1.16
CA ALA A 98 -4.95 -15.11 2.34
C ALA A 98 -6.15 -15.48 3.24
N GLY A 99 -7.37 -15.07 2.88
CA GLY A 99 -8.62 -15.47 3.53
C GLY A 99 -9.06 -14.56 4.68
N ALA A 100 -8.75 -13.26 4.62
CA ALA A 100 -9.37 -12.26 5.48
C ALA A 100 -10.91 -12.30 5.33
N ALA A 101 -11.64 -12.05 6.41
CA ALA A 101 -13.11 -12.03 6.36
C ALA A 101 -13.65 -10.77 5.69
N ARG A 102 -12.95 -9.66 5.86
CA ARG A 102 -13.22 -8.37 5.23
C ARG A 102 -11.94 -7.57 5.12
N VAL A 103 -11.75 -6.90 4.00
CA VAL A 103 -10.62 -6.00 3.77
C VAL A 103 -11.12 -4.61 3.42
N GLU A 104 -10.68 -3.63 4.19
CA GLU A 104 -10.84 -2.21 3.92
C GLU A 104 -9.47 -1.66 3.49
N ALA A 105 -9.38 -1.06 2.31
CA ALA A 105 -8.17 -0.40 1.81
C ALA A 105 -8.39 1.11 1.81
N ALA A 106 -7.66 1.82 2.65
CA ALA A 106 -7.81 3.25 2.84
C ALA A 106 -6.67 4.03 2.19
N ASP A 107 -7.03 5.04 1.42
CA ASP A 107 -6.09 6.01 0.87
C ASP A 107 -6.78 7.35 0.66
N ILE A 108 -6.07 8.44 0.89
CA ILE A 108 -6.62 9.80 0.71
C ILE A 108 -6.59 10.26 -0.76
N ASP A 109 -5.81 9.59 -1.61
CA ASP A 109 -5.73 9.87 -3.04
C ASP A 109 -6.89 9.20 -3.79
N ALA A 110 -7.70 10.00 -4.47
CA ALA A 110 -8.82 9.51 -5.27
C ALA A 110 -8.41 8.62 -6.47
N PHE A 111 -7.19 8.75 -6.98
CA PHE A 111 -6.64 7.82 -7.98
C PHE A 111 -6.29 6.47 -7.35
N ALA A 112 -5.73 6.48 -6.14
CA ALA A 112 -5.47 5.24 -5.39
C ALA A 112 -6.77 4.46 -5.15
N LEU A 113 -7.89 5.11 -4.80
CA LEU A 113 -9.19 4.44 -4.64
C LEU A 113 -9.64 3.75 -5.95
N SER A 114 -9.44 4.42 -7.08
CA SER A 114 -9.77 3.84 -8.38
C SER A 114 -8.83 2.69 -8.76
N ALA A 115 -7.54 2.79 -8.41
CA ALA A 115 -6.55 1.75 -8.63
C ALA A 115 -6.84 0.52 -7.76
N ILE A 116 -7.16 0.70 -6.47
CA ILE A 116 -7.57 -0.37 -5.55
C ILE A 116 -8.74 -1.15 -6.16
N ALA A 117 -9.80 -0.46 -6.60
CA ALA A 117 -10.97 -1.11 -7.17
C ALA A 117 -10.65 -1.90 -8.45
N LEU A 118 -9.85 -1.33 -9.36
CA LEU A 118 -9.41 -2.00 -10.59
C LEU A 118 -8.53 -3.21 -10.30
N ASN A 119 -7.58 -3.07 -9.39
CA ASN A 119 -6.64 -4.12 -9.03
C ASN A 119 -7.35 -5.26 -8.28
N ALA A 120 -8.25 -4.96 -7.34
CA ALA A 120 -9.05 -5.96 -6.65
C ALA A 120 -9.90 -6.78 -7.65
N ALA A 121 -10.60 -6.11 -8.57
CA ALA A 121 -11.35 -6.77 -9.63
C ALA A 121 -10.46 -7.62 -10.55
N GLY A 122 -9.26 -7.13 -10.91
CA GLY A 122 -8.29 -7.86 -11.73
C GLY A 122 -7.72 -9.12 -11.07
N ASN A 123 -7.80 -9.22 -9.74
CA ASN A 123 -7.39 -10.37 -8.95
C ASN A 123 -8.56 -11.22 -8.44
N GLY A 124 -9.81 -10.85 -8.77
CA GLY A 124 -11.00 -11.59 -8.39
C GLY A 124 -11.30 -11.61 -6.88
N VAL A 125 -10.95 -10.53 -6.18
CA VAL A 125 -11.16 -10.38 -4.72
C VAL A 125 -11.99 -9.15 -4.41
N ASP A 126 -12.68 -9.18 -3.27
CA ASP A 126 -13.44 -8.05 -2.75
C ASP A 126 -12.56 -7.25 -1.75
N VAL A 127 -12.40 -5.97 -2.02
CA VAL A 127 -11.71 -5.00 -1.18
C VAL A 127 -12.53 -3.71 -1.16
N ASP A 128 -12.91 -3.27 0.03
CA ASP A 128 -13.66 -2.02 0.24
C ASP A 128 -12.69 -0.84 0.21
N ALA A 129 -12.65 -0.09 -0.90
CA ALA A 129 -11.82 1.13 -1.00
C ALA A 129 -12.50 2.30 -0.28
N ARG A 130 -11.75 3.04 0.55
CA ARG A 130 -12.28 4.20 1.29
C ARG A 130 -11.30 5.37 1.33
N GLY A 131 -11.84 6.60 1.17
CA GLY A 131 -11.07 7.85 1.02
C GLY A 131 -10.90 8.66 2.32
N ASP A 132 -11.14 8.05 3.48
CA ASP A 132 -11.04 8.76 4.76
C ASP A 132 -9.61 8.82 5.27
N ASP A 133 -9.25 9.94 5.92
CA ASP A 133 -8.11 9.96 6.83
C ASP A 133 -8.47 9.20 8.12
N LEU A 134 -7.76 8.12 8.36
CA LEU A 134 -8.00 7.22 9.48
C LEU A 134 -7.03 7.39 10.65
N VAL A 135 -6.04 8.27 10.54
CA VAL A 135 -5.08 8.52 11.62
C VAL A 135 -5.82 8.99 12.88
N GLY A 136 -5.59 8.29 13.98
CA GLY A 136 -6.26 8.54 15.26
C GLY A 136 -7.62 7.85 15.43
N ARG A 137 -8.17 7.18 14.42
CA ARG A 137 -9.42 6.41 14.53
C ARG A 137 -9.17 4.96 14.91
N ASP A 138 -10.12 4.37 15.60
CA ASP A 138 -10.19 2.92 15.85
C ASP A 138 -11.61 2.43 15.56
N GLU A 139 -11.75 1.68 14.47
CA GLU A 139 -13.04 1.13 14.06
C GLU A 139 -13.12 -0.39 14.30
N GLY A 140 -12.25 -0.91 15.17
CA GLY A 140 -12.29 -2.30 15.62
C GLY A 140 -11.68 -3.30 14.62
N TRP A 141 -10.70 -2.89 13.81
CA TRP A 141 -9.96 -3.84 12.94
C TRP A 141 -9.19 -4.84 13.80
N ASP A 142 -9.21 -6.10 13.39
CA ASP A 142 -8.43 -7.17 14.04
C ASP A 142 -6.96 -7.07 13.61
N VAL A 143 -6.73 -6.69 12.34
CA VAL A 143 -5.40 -6.55 11.74
C VAL A 143 -5.31 -5.21 11.01
N VAL A 144 -4.18 -4.53 11.17
CA VAL A 144 -3.83 -3.34 10.40
C VAL A 144 -2.51 -3.58 9.70
N LEU A 145 -2.52 -3.37 8.39
CA LEU A 145 -1.38 -3.51 7.50
C LEU A 145 -1.01 -2.13 6.97
N ALA A 146 0.28 -1.79 6.94
CA ALA A 146 0.75 -0.53 6.41
C ALA A 146 2.13 -0.71 5.77
N ALA A 147 2.35 -0.12 4.60
CA ALA A 147 3.61 -0.27 3.91
C ALA A 147 4.12 1.05 3.35
N ASP A 148 5.44 1.24 3.40
CA ASP A 148 6.15 2.39 2.83
C ASP A 148 5.67 3.77 3.32
N ILE A 149 5.13 3.86 4.53
CA ILE A 149 4.43 5.06 5.06
C ILE A 149 5.34 6.07 5.79
N PHE A 150 6.63 5.74 6.02
CA PHE A 150 7.55 6.55 6.84
C PHE A 150 8.48 7.42 5.99
N TYR A 151 8.00 7.98 4.88
CA TYR A 151 8.78 8.84 4.00
C TYR A 151 8.64 10.34 4.32
N GLU A 152 7.61 10.76 5.09
CA GLU A 152 7.38 12.13 5.51
C GLU A 152 7.51 12.31 7.01
N ARG A 153 8.27 13.36 7.43
CA ARG A 153 8.55 13.64 8.83
C ARG A 153 7.30 13.92 9.65
N ASP A 154 6.43 14.77 9.12
CA ASP A 154 5.31 15.34 9.87
C ASP A 154 4.22 14.31 10.16
N THR A 155 4.06 13.33 9.28
CA THR A 155 3.07 12.26 9.41
C THR A 155 3.60 11.05 10.18
N ALA A 156 4.89 10.73 10.07
CA ALA A 156 5.50 9.52 10.64
C ALA A 156 5.27 9.38 12.15
N GLY A 157 5.40 10.47 12.91
CA GLY A 157 5.20 10.47 14.36
C GLY A 157 3.75 10.21 14.78
N ALA A 158 2.80 10.86 14.12
CA ALA A 158 1.37 10.69 14.37
C ALA A 158 0.92 9.26 14.02
N VAL A 159 1.35 8.76 12.85
CA VAL A 159 1.06 7.40 12.38
C VAL A 159 1.65 6.36 13.33
N THR A 160 2.91 6.49 13.76
CA THR A 160 3.52 5.57 14.72
C THR A 160 2.73 5.53 16.03
N THR A 161 2.34 6.70 16.55
CA THR A 161 1.57 6.80 17.78
C THR A 161 0.22 6.11 17.67
N TRP A 162 -0.48 6.32 16.56
CA TRP A 162 -1.75 5.71 16.25
C TRP A 162 -1.65 4.18 16.13
N LEU A 163 -0.71 3.68 15.32
CA LEU A 163 -0.47 2.24 15.13
C LEU A 163 -0.15 1.54 16.46
N ARG A 164 0.65 2.18 17.33
CA ARG A 164 0.92 1.66 18.68
C ARG A 164 -0.33 1.66 19.55
N GLY A 165 -1.22 2.64 19.41
CA GLY A 165 -2.51 2.67 20.08
C GLY A 165 -3.37 1.46 19.70
N LEU A 166 -3.46 1.17 18.40
CA LEU A 166 -4.18 0.00 17.89
C LEU A 166 -3.56 -1.32 18.38
N ALA A 167 -2.23 -1.42 18.39
CA ALA A 167 -1.53 -2.60 18.90
C ALA A 167 -1.80 -2.81 20.42
N ARG A 168 -1.79 -1.75 21.23
CA ARG A 168 -2.15 -1.85 22.67
C ARG A 168 -3.59 -2.29 22.91
N ARG A 169 -4.51 -1.92 22.02
CA ARG A 169 -5.89 -2.42 22.07
C ARG A 169 -5.99 -3.91 21.76
N GLY A 170 -4.97 -4.50 21.17
CA GLY A 170 -4.91 -5.91 20.78
C GLY A 170 -5.06 -6.17 19.28
N ALA A 171 -5.09 -5.13 18.44
CA ALA A 171 -4.98 -5.33 17.00
C ALA A 171 -3.59 -5.84 16.64
N ARG A 172 -3.53 -6.74 15.69
CA ARG A 172 -2.25 -7.13 15.06
C ARG A 172 -1.87 -6.09 14.04
N VAL A 173 -0.79 -5.35 14.28
CA VAL A 173 -0.33 -4.30 13.38
C VAL A 173 0.99 -4.71 12.75
N LEU A 174 1.00 -4.86 11.42
CA LEU A 174 2.16 -5.26 10.64
C LEU A 174 2.56 -4.14 9.68
N VAL A 175 3.87 -3.93 9.56
CA VAL A 175 4.45 -2.88 8.72
C VAL A 175 5.47 -3.50 7.76
N GLY A 176 5.39 -3.12 6.48
CA GLY A 176 6.42 -3.37 5.48
C GLY A 176 7.22 -2.09 5.20
N ASP A 177 8.55 -2.12 5.43
CA ASP A 177 9.36 -0.92 5.23
C ASP A 177 10.81 -1.26 4.80
N PRO A 178 11.35 -0.60 3.76
CA PRO A 178 12.73 -0.79 3.31
C PRO A 178 13.75 0.07 4.07
N GLY A 179 13.38 0.70 5.17
CA GLY A 179 14.20 1.67 5.89
C GLY A 179 14.00 3.09 5.37
N ARG A 180 12.73 3.52 5.22
CA ARG A 180 12.39 4.91 4.87
C ARG A 180 12.96 5.90 5.88
N SER A 181 13.15 7.14 5.48
CA SER A 181 13.89 8.16 6.23
C SER A 181 13.43 8.39 7.67
N TYR A 182 12.16 8.15 7.96
CA TYR A 182 11.55 8.37 9.29
C TYR A 182 11.04 7.08 9.94
N PHE A 183 11.50 5.93 9.44
CA PHE A 183 11.23 4.64 10.06
C PHE A 183 12.11 4.45 11.31
N ASP A 184 11.50 4.45 12.50
CA ASP A 184 12.18 4.16 13.76
C ASP A 184 12.02 2.69 14.14
N ALA A 185 12.99 1.87 13.79
CA ALA A 185 12.99 0.44 14.06
C ALA A 185 12.82 0.06 15.55
N THR A 186 13.09 0.98 16.49
CA THR A 186 12.96 0.71 17.93
C THR A 186 11.50 0.51 18.38
N ALA A 187 10.57 1.09 17.62
CA ALA A 187 9.12 0.96 17.86
C ALA A 187 8.55 -0.38 17.37
N PHE A 188 9.35 -1.20 16.68
CA PHE A 188 8.90 -2.39 15.96
C PHE A 188 9.70 -3.64 16.36
N GLU A 189 9.10 -4.80 16.17
CA GLU A 189 9.71 -6.12 16.29
C GLU A 189 9.91 -6.71 14.88
N PRO A 190 11.13 -7.12 14.49
CA PRO A 190 11.36 -7.69 13.17
C PRO A 190 10.73 -9.09 13.07
N LEU A 191 10.05 -9.37 11.95
CA LEU A 191 9.44 -10.66 11.65
C LEU A 191 10.13 -11.37 10.49
N ALA A 192 10.37 -10.63 9.39
CA ALA A 192 10.98 -11.18 8.18
C ALA A 192 11.75 -10.08 7.41
N SER A 193 12.56 -10.50 6.44
CA SER A 193 13.25 -9.59 5.51
C SER A 193 13.33 -10.24 4.13
N TYR A 194 13.12 -9.43 3.09
CA TYR A 194 13.11 -9.86 1.70
C TYR A 194 14.02 -8.95 0.87
N ASP A 195 14.72 -9.53 -0.11
CA ASP A 195 15.39 -8.79 -1.16
C ASP A 195 14.39 -8.62 -2.31
N VAL A 196 13.81 -7.43 -2.40
CA VAL A 196 12.66 -7.12 -3.27
C VAL A 196 13.14 -6.49 -4.58
N PRO A 197 12.80 -7.07 -5.74
CA PRO A 197 13.03 -6.42 -7.03
C PRO A 197 12.24 -5.11 -7.14
N VAL A 198 12.90 -4.04 -7.51
CA VAL A 198 12.30 -2.70 -7.62
C VAL A 198 12.72 -2.01 -8.91
N MET A 199 12.01 -0.94 -9.27
CA MET A 199 12.39 -0.10 -10.41
C MET A 199 13.48 0.88 -9.97
N ARG A 200 14.62 0.85 -10.63
CA ARG A 200 15.77 1.73 -10.35
C ARG A 200 15.41 3.22 -10.42
N SER A 201 14.50 3.60 -11.31
CA SER A 201 14.03 4.99 -11.42
C SER A 201 13.24 5.50 -10.20
N LEU A 202 12.72 4.59 -9.36
CA LEU A 202 11.95 4.93 -8.16
C LEU A 202 12.73 4.77 -6.86
N GLU A 203 13.61 3.78 -6.80
CA GLU A 203 14.23 3.34 -5.54
C GLU A 203 15.78 3.43 -5.57
N ASP A 204 16.36 3.99 -6.62
CA ASP A 204 17.82 4.12 -6.84
C ASP A 204 18.59 2.77 -6.79
N ALA A 205 17.89 1.66 -6.97
CA ALA A 205 18.41 0.30 -6.91
C ALA A 205 17.59 -0.64 -7.78
N ASP A 206 18.14 -1.82 -8.14
CA ASP A 206 17.39 -2.89 -8.81
C ASP A 206 16.77 -3.88 -7.81
N VAL A 207 17.35 -3.94 -6.62
CA VAL A 207 16.88 -4.77 -5.50
C VAL A 207 16.98 -3.93 -4.22
N LYS A 208 15.92 -3.96 -3.42
CA LYS A 208 15.90 -3.26 -2.14
C LYS A 208 15.55 -4.22 -1.00
N ARG A 209 16.39 -4.25 0.01
CA ARG A 209 16.10 -5.05 1.19
C ARG A 209 14.98 -4.39 1.98
N SER A 210 13.88 -5.11 2.18
CA SER A 210 12.69 -4.63 2.88
C SER A 210 12.32 -5.55 4.04
N GLY A 211 12.09 -4.96 5.20
CA GLY A 211 11.69 -5.66 6.42
C GLY A 211 10.18 -5.72 6.57
N VAL A 212 9.72 -6.80 7.22
CA VAL A 212 8.37 -6.89 7.77
C VAL A 212 8.47 -6.87 9.29
N TRP A 213 7.63 -6.06 9.91
CA TRP A 213 7.73 -5.71 11.31
C TRP A 213 6.38 -5.79 11.98
N ARG A 214 6.35 -6.16 13.28
CA ARG A 214 5.18 -6.03 14.15
C ARG A 214 5.33 -4.79 15.01
N VAL A 215 4.26 -3.99 15.12
CA VAL A 215 4.24 -2.83 15.99
C VAL A 215 4.17 -3.29 17.46
N LYS A 216 5.05 -2.74 18.30
CA LYS A 216 5.02 -2.97 19.75
C LYS A 216 3.93 -2.10 20.39
N GLY A 217 3.06 -2.69 21.17
CA GLY A 217 2.00 -2.01 21.92
C GLY A 217 2.48 -1.16 23.09
#